data_fc376c760b008a3e2bb5569f608804a6
#
_entry.id   fc376c760b008a3e2bb5569f608804a6
#
_cell.length_a   1.000
_cell.length_b   1.000
_cell.length_c   1.000
_cell.angle_alpha   90.00
_cell.angle_beta   90.00
_cell.angle_gamma   90.00
#
_symmetry.space_group_name_H-M   'P 1'
#
loop_
_entity.id
_entity.type
_entity.pdbx_description
1 polymer ?
#
loop_
_entity_poly.entity_id
_entity_poly.type
_entity_poly.pdbx_seq_one_letter_code
_entity_poly.pdbx_strand_id
1 'polypeptide(L)'
;DEFMNKITNGQYQTWSSEQMMKRYQVPFVIWVNYDIKEQHIEKTSMNYIQSILTQTAGVKMTGYQRFLNEVRKEVPTITSQGYWGKNGKFYQINDKGSPYYGIIQKYRMIQYNMMFDKKNRRDSFFEVSK
;
A
#
# COMPACT_ATOMS: atom_id res chain seq x y z
N ASP A 1 1.74 -19.68 9.70
CA ASP A 1 1.92 -20.20 8.33
C ASP A 1 1.62 -21.68 8.14
N GLU A 2 1.51 -22.42 9.23
CA GLU A 2 1.07 -23.82 9.20
C GLU A 2 -0.33 -23.97 8.57
N PHE A 3 -1.24 -23.04 8.86
CA PHE A 3 -2.58 -23.00 8.27
C PHE A 3 -2.51 -22.81 6.76
N MET A 4 -1.70 -21.87 6.27
CA MET A 4 -1.55 -21.64 4.82
C MET A 4 -0.86 -22.82 4.13
N ASN A 5 0.13 -23.45 4.76
CA ASN A 5 0.74 -24.66 4.24
C ASN A 5 -0.26 -25.82 4.10
N LYS A 6 -1.17 -25.97 5.05
CA LYS A 6 -2.25 -26.98 4.97
C LYS A 6 -3.22 -26.69 3.82
N ILE A 7 -3.61 -25.42 3.63
CA ILE A 7 -4.54 -25.03 2.56
C ILE A 7 -3.89 -25.12 1.19
N THR A 8 -2.64 -24.74 1.04
CA THR A 8 -1.95 -24.65 -0.25
C THR A 8 -1.22 -25.92 -0.62
N ASN A 9 -1.16 -26.89 0.28
CA ASN A 9 -0.40 -28.14 0.11
C ASN A 9 1.04 -27.91 -0.35
N GLY A 10 1.64 -26.82 0.10
CA GLY A 10 2.95 -26.38 -0.34
C GLY A 10 3.82 -25.77 0.74
N GLN A 11 5.11 -25.77 0.48
CA GLN A 11 6.06 -25.08 1.33
C GLN A 11 6.08 -23.59 1.00
N TYR A 12 6.30 -22.78 2.03
CA TYR A 12 6.33 -21.31 1.93
C TYR A 12 7.20 -20.76 0.79
N GLN A 13 8.32 -21.41 0.53
CA GLN A 13 9.29 -20.99 -0.49
C GLN A 13 8.83 -21.22 -1.93
N THR A 14 7.82 -22.05 -2.12
CA THR A 14 7.28 -22.44 -3.43
C THR A 14 5.92 -21.81 -3.74
N TRP A 15 5.45 -20.92 -2.89
CA TRP A 15 4.13 -20.31 -3.09
C TRP A 15 4.10 -19.43 -4.34
N SER A 16 3.03 -19.57 -5.10
CA SER A 16 2.73 -18.65 -6.20
C SER A 16 2.39 -17.25 -5.69
N SER A 17 2.48 -16.26 -6.57
CA SER A 17 2.07 -14.88 -6.24
C SER A 17 0.63 -14.79 -5.74
N GLU A 18 -0.26 -15.64 -6.25
CA GLU A 18 -1.64 -15.71 -5.81
C GLU A 18 -1.78 -16.28 -4.39
N GLN A 19 -1.04 -17.34 -4.08
CA GLN A 19 -1.00 -17.92 -2.73
C GLN A 19 -0.42 -16.91 -1.72
N MET A 20 0.62 -16.20 -2.10
CA MET A 20 1.20 -15.12 -1.29
C MET A 20 0.17 -14.01 -1.02
N MET A 21 -0.60 -13.63 -2.03
CA MET A 21 -1.64 -12.61 -1.86
C MET A 21 -2.73 -13.08 -0.90
N LYS A 22 -3.21 -14.31 -1.03
CA LYS A 22 -4.25 -14.87 -0.15
C LYS A 22 -3.85 -14.83 1.34
N ARG A 23 -2.58 -14.97 1.65
CA ARG A 23 -2.07 -14.86 3.02
C ARG A 23 -2.32 -13.49 3.66
N TYR A 24 -2.24 -12.44 2.86
CA TYR A 24 -2.34 -11.04 3.34
C TYR A 24 -3.71 -10.43 3.08
N GLN A 25 -4.57 -11.13 2.39
CA GLN A 25 -5.87 -10.61 2.00
C GLN A 25 -6.85 -10.70 3.17
N VAL A 26 -7.38 -9.54 3.55
CA VAL A 26 -8.46 -9.41 4.53
C VAL A 26 -9.55 -8.51 3.96
N PRO A 27 -10.83 -8.76 4.28
CA PRO A 27 -11.90 -7.85 3.90
C PRO A 27 -11.75 -6.52 4.65
N PHE A 28 -12.04 -5.42 3.95
CA PHE A 28 -12.02 -4.10 4.52
C PHE A 28 -13.23 -3.30 4.04
N VAL A 29 -14.01 -2.75 4.99
CA VAL A 29 -15.20 -1.97 4.74
C VAL A 29 -15.12 -0.66 5.49
N ILE A 30 -15.38 0.44 4.81
CA ILE A 30 -15.59 1.76 5.44
C ILE A 30 -17.08 2.05 5.37
N TRP A 31 -17.69 2.23 6.54
CA TRP A 31 -19.04 2.72 6.66
C TRP A 31 -19.01 4.16 7.16
N VAL A 32 -19.87 5.01 6.60
CA VAL A 32 -20.02 6.42 6.99
C VAL A 32 -21.48 6.73 7.24
N ASN A 33 -21.75 7.71 8.10
CA ASN A 33 -23.10 8.13 8.48
C ASN A 33 -23.63 9.33 7.68
N TYR A 34 -23.06 9.58 6.52
CA TYR A 34 -23.47 10.62 5.60
C TYR A 34 -23.51 10.08 4.17
N ASP A 35 -24.26 10.75 3.31
CA ASP A 35 -24.44 10.29 1.94
C ASP A 35 -23.16 10.43 1.14
N ILE A 36 -22.64 9.31 0.67
CA ILE A 36 -21.55 9.23 -0.29
C ILE A 36 -21.91 8.25 -1.40
N LYS A 37 -21.37 8.48 -2.56
CA LYS A 37 -21.44 7.49 -3.63
C LYS A 37 -20.63 6.27 -3.22
N GLU A 38 -21.27 5.09 -3.25
CA GLU A 38 -20.57 3.84 -3.03
C GLU A 38 -19.35 3.72 -3.95
N GLN A 39 -18.22 3.33 -3.36
CA GLN A 39 -16.97 3.11 -4.08
C GLN A 39 -16.47 1.70 -3.78
N HIS A 40 -16.13 1.00 -4.84
CA HIS A 40 -15.50 -0.31 -4.73
C HIS A 40 -14.02 -0.21 -5.07
N ILE A 41 -13.17 -0.60 -4.11
CA ILE A 41 -11.72 -0.72 -4.30
C ILE A 41 -11.41 -2.21 -4.32
N GLU A 42 -11.08 -2.74 -5.49
CA GLU A 42 -10.84 -4.16 -5.66
C GLU A 42 -9.73 -4.69 -4.76
N LYS A 43 -8.62 -4.00 -4.71
CA LYS A 43 -7.46 -4.34 -3.87
C LYS A 43 -6.76 -3.10 -3.37
N THR A 44 -6.35 -3.13 -2.11
CA THR A 44 -5.52 -2.08 -1.51
C THR A 44 -4.68 -2.62 -0.38
N SER A 45 -3.80 -1.82 0.17
CA SER A 45 -2.97 -2.17 1.30
C SER A 45 -3.27 -1.26 2.49
N MET A 46 -3.12 -1.79 3.71
CA MET A 46 -3.26 -1.00 4.95
C MET A 46 -2.34 0.23 4.97
N ASN A 47 -1.22 0.18 4.27
CA ASN A 47 -0.30 1.31 4.13
C ASN A 47 -0.93 2.56 3.49
N TYR A 48 -2.03 2.38 2.74
CA TYR A 48 -2.74 3.48 2.06
C TYR A 48 -3.99 3.94 2.79
N ILE A 49 -4.33 3.29 3.93
CA ILE A 49 -5.61 3.52 4.61
C ILE A 49 -5.82 4.98 4.99
N GLN A 50 -4.76 5.64 5.44
CA GLN A 50 -4.84 7.05 5.83
C GLN A 50 -5.28 7.94 4.66
N SER A 51 -4.73 7.74 3.47
CA SER A 51 -5.11 8.53 2.31
C SER A 51 -6.52 8.21 1.82
N ILE A 52 -6.94 6.94 1.93
CA ILE A 52 -8.30 6.51 1.60
C ILE A 52 -9.32 7.16 2.53
N LEU A 53 -9.07 7.11 3.85
CA LEU A 53 -9.96 7.70 4.85
C LEU A 53 -10.07 9.22 4.67
N THR A 54 -8.95 9.91 4.46
CA THR A 54 -8.93 11.35 4.23
C THR A 54 -9.72 11.74 2.98
N GLN A 55 -9.56 10.98 1.89
CA GLN A 55 -10.30 11.19 0.66
C GLN A 55 -11.80 10.93 0.84
N THR A 56 -12.17 9.84 1.52
CA THR A 56 -13.57 9.48 1.79
C THR A 56 -14.26 10.54 2.66
N ALA A 57 -13.56 11.06 3.65
CA ALA A 57 -14.07 12.13 4.53
C ALA A 57 -14.14 13.51 3.85
N GLY A 58 -13.66 13.65 2.62
CA GLY A 58 -13.61 14.94 1.92
C GLY A 58 -12.67 15.98 2.55
N VAL A 59 -11.73 15.51 3.38
CA VAL A 59 -10.75 16.37 4.05
C VAL A 59 -9.59 16.68 3.12
N LYS A 60 -9.04 17.86 3.24
CA LYS A 60 -7.89 18.30 2.46
C LYS A 60 -6.66 17.42 2.76
N MET A 61 -6.09 16.83 1.73
CA MET A 61 -4.95 15.94 1.87
C MET A 61 -3.63 16.68 1.99
N THR A 62 -2.73 16.16 2.85
CA THR A 62 -1.32 16.58 2.91
C THR A 62 -0.56 16.15 1.65
N GLY A 63 0.63 16.70 1.43
CA GLY A 63 1.51 16.26 0.34
C GLY A 63 1.84 14.77 0.42
N TYR A 64 2.06 14.24 1.63
CA TYR A 64 2.29 12.82 1.85
C TYR A 64 1.09 11.95 1.44
N GLN A 65 -0.12 12.34 1.82
CA GLN A 65 -1.33 11.60 1.46
C GLN A 65 -1.58 11.61 -0.05
N ARG A 66 -1.30 12.71 -0.74
CA ARG A 66 -1.35 12.76 -2.21
C ARG A 66 -0.32 11.83 -2.83
N PHE A 67 0.90 11.82 -2.30
CA PHE A 67 1.94 10.91 -2.74
C PHE A 67 1.54 9.44 -2.52
N LEU A 68 0.93 9.08 -1.38
CA LEU A 68 0.40 7.74 -1.16
C LEU A 68 -0.64 7.34 -2.20
N ASN A 69 -1.50 8.26 -2.62
CA ASN A 69 -2.46 8.00 -3.69
C ASN A 69 -1.78 7.73 -5.04
N GLU A 70 -0.70 8.43 -5.36
CA GLU A 70 0.10 8.16 -6.56
C GLU A 70 0.75 6.78 -6.51
N VAL A 71 1.36 6.45 -5.37
CA VAL A 71 1.93 5.10 -5.16
C VAL A 71 0.87 4.03 -5.33
N ARG A 72 -0.31 4.21 -4.72
CA ARG A 72 -1.42 3.26 -4.80
C ARG A 72 -1.92 3.01 -6.22
N LYS A 73 -1.94 4.03 -7.07
CA LYS A 73 -2.33 3.89 -8.49
C LYS A 73 -1.40 2.98 -9.27
N GLU A 74 -0.11 3.04 -8.96
CA GLU A 74 0.92 2.24 -9.63
C GLU A 74 1.13 0.88 -8.95
N VAL A 75 1.05 0.86 -7.63
CA VAL A 75 1.30 -0.29 -6.77
C VAL A 75 0.17 -0.42 -5.77
N PRO A 76 -0.97 -1.01 -6.16
CA PRO A 76 -2.17 -1.07 -5.31
C PRO A 76 -1.97 -1.89 -4.04
N THR A 77 -1.02 -2.81 -4.02
CA THR A 77 -0.80 -3.69 -2.87
C THR A 77 0.68 -3.80 -2.54
N ILE A 78 1.04 -3.55 -1.29
CA ILE A 78 2.41 -3.64 -0.78
C ILE A 78 2.44 -4.42 0.54
N THR A 79 3.45 -5.26 0.72
CA THR A 79 3.72 -6.03 1.92
C THR A 79 5.18 -5.87 2.35
N SER A 80 5.58 -6.48 3.46
CA SER A 80 6.97 -6.49 3.90
C SER A 80 7.91 -7.26 2.95
N GLN A 81 7.39 -8.17 2.16
CA GLN A 81 8.18 -9.05 1.28
C GLN A 81 8.26 -8.52 -0.16
N GLY A 82 7.25 -7.77 -0.59
CA GLY A 82 7.18 -7.29 -1.96
C GLY A 82 5.87 -6.56 -2.24
N TYR A 83 5.56 -6.37 -3.48
CA TYR A 83 4.40 -5.62 -3.92
C TYR A 83 3.83 -6.15 -5.23
N TRP A 84 2.55 -5.87 -5.46
CA TRP A 84 1.88 -6.11 -6.73
C TRP A 84 1.71 -4.78 -7.45
N GLY A 85 2.25 -4.71 -8.67
CA GLY A 85 2.03 -3.57 -9.54
C GLY A 85 0.62 -3.56 -10.12
N LYS A 86 0.23 -2.46 -10.74
CA LYS A 86 -1.04 -2.34 -11.48
C LYS A 86 -1.19 -3.32 -12.64
N ASN A 87 -0.08 -3.89 -13.09
CA ASN A 87 -0.06 -4.96 -14.09
C ASN A 87 -0.38 -6.35 -13.52
N GLY A 88 -0.70 -6.45 -12.24
CA GLY A 88 -1.04 -7.70 -11.55
C GLY A 88 0.14 -8.61 -11.22
N LYS A 89 1.38 -8.19 -11.53
CA LYS A 89 2.58 -9.00 -11.25
C LYS A 89 3.14 -8.68 -9.86
N PHE A 90 3.67 -9.71 -9.21
CA PHE A 90 4.42 -9.58 -7.97
C PHE A 90 5.88 -9.27 -8.25
N TYR A 91 6.44 -8.36 -7.46
CA TYR A 91 7.86 -7.99 -7.46
C TYR A 91 8.39 -8.02 -6.03
N GLN A 92 9.59 -8.53 -5.86
CA GLN A 92 10.28 -8.42 -4.58
C GLN A 92 10.64 -6.95 -4.30
N ILE A 93 10.74 -6.59 -3.02
CA ILE A 93 10.93 -5.20 -2.60
C ILE A 93 12.21 -4.55 -3.17
N ASN A 94 13.23 -5.34 -3.45
CA ASN A 94 14.53 -4.89 -3.98
C ASN A 94 14.74 -5.21 -5.47
N ASP A 95 13.70 -5.61 -6.17
CA ASP A 95 13.79 -5.95 -7.59
C ASP A 95 14.01 -4.70 -8.45
N LYS A 96 15.27 -4.48 -8.83
CA LYS A 96 15.68 -3.35 -9.69
C LYS A 96 15.13 -3.44 -11.11
N GLY A 97 14.69 -4.62 -11.55
CA GLY A 97 14.08 -4.83 -12.87
C GLY A 97 12.60 -4.45 -12.92
N SER A 98 11.99 -4.18 -11.78
CA SER A 98 10.60 -3.78 -11.72
C SER A 98 10.39 -2.37 -12.30
N PRO A 99 9.35 -2.15 -13.13
CA PRO A 99 9.00 -0.82 -13.62
C PRO A 99 8.55 0.13 -12.51
N TYR A 100 8.23 -0.39 -11.33
CA TYR A 100 7.79 0.37 -10.16
C TYR A 100 8.90 0.60 -9.13
N TYR A 101 10.13 0.13 -9.40
CA TYR A 101 11.23 0.20 -8.44
C TYR A 101 11.46 1.62 -7.91
N GLY A 102 11.49 2.62 -8.80
CA GLY A 102 11.74 4.01 -8.42
C GLY A 102 10.71 4.57 -7.44
N ILE A 103 9.42 4.37 -7.70
CA ILE A 103 8.37 4.88 -6.82
C ILE A 103 8.35 4.14 -5.47
N ILE A 104 8.66 2.84 -5.47
CA ILE A 104 8.75 2.04 -4.23
C ILE A 104 9.94 2.45 -3.38
N GLN A 105 11.11 2.71 -3.98
CA GLN A 105 12.26 3.19 -3.22
C GLN A 105 12.01 4.57 -2.60
N LYS A 106 11.38 5.47 -3.34
CA LYS A 106 10.98 6.78 -2.80
C LYS A 106 10.00 6.64 -1.64
N TYR A 107 8.99 5.79 -1.77
CA TYR A 107 8.04 5.48 -0.70
C TYR A 107 8.74 4.96 0.56
N ARG A 108 9.64 4.00 0.43
CA ARG A 108 10.38 3.43 1.56
C ARG A 108 11.30 4.45 2.22
N MET A 109 11.97 5.26 1.43
CA MET A 109 12.84 6.34 1.95
C MET A 109 12.04 7.34 2.77
N ILE A 110 10.88 7.77 2.29
CA ILE A 110 10.00 8.68 3.01
C ILE A 110 9.52 8.05 4.31
N GLN A 111 9.07 6.79 4.28
CA GLN A 111 8.67 6.07 5.49
C GLN A 111 9.81 5.95 6.49
N TYR A 112 11.00 5.60 6.04
CA TYR A 112 12.17 5.55 6.91
C TYR A 112 12.45 6.89 7.58
N ASN A 113 12.46 7.98 6.81
CA ASN A 113 12.69 9.32 7.33
C ASN A 113 11.62 9.74 8.36
N MET A 114 10.36 9.39 8.09
CA MET A 114 9.27 9.66 9.04
C MET A 114 9.43 8.94 10.37
N MET A 115 9.94 7.72 10.35
CA MET A 115 10.07 6.87 11.55
C MET A 115 11.35 7.16 12.33
N PHE A 116 12.47 7.39 11.65
CA PHE A 116 13.81 7.35 12.24
C PHE A 116 14.59 8.66 12.10
N ASP A 117 14.37 9.45 11.06
CA ASP A 117 15.11 10.68 10.81
C ASP A 117 14.28 11.91 11.15
N LYS A 118 14.40 12.36 12.40
CA LYS A 118 13.70 13.55 12.89
C LYS A 118 14.06 14.84 12.15
N LYS A 119 15.26 14.94 11.57
CA LYS A 119 15.69 16.14 10.83
C LYS A 119 14.97 16.26 9.49
N ASN A 120 14.76 15.13 8.81
CA ASN A 120 14.10 15.07 7.52
C ASN A 120 12.59 14.74 7.61
N ARG A 121 12.06 14.65 8.83
CA ARG A 121 10.62 14.47 9.07
C ARG A 121 9.81 15.68 8.64
N ARG A 122 10.43 16.83 8.63
CA ARG A 122 9.84 18.13 8.39
C ARG A 122 9.84 18.40 6.90
N ASP A 123 8.72 18.52 6.32
CA ASP A 123 8.58 19.02 4.98
C ASP A 123 7.12 19.22 4.60
N SER A 124 6.91 19.64 3.37
CA SER A 124 5.61 19.83 2.75
C SER A 124 4.72 18.58 2.69
N PHE A 125 5.24 17.37 3.01
CA PHE A 125 4.41 16.17 3.04
C PHE A 125 3.36 16.20 4.13
N PHE A 126 3.62 16.92 5.22
CA PHE A 126 2.70 17.04 6.34
C PHE A 126 1.86 18.33 6.30
N GLU A 127 2.20 19.26 5.43
CA GLU A 127 1.44 20.48 5.27
C GLU A 127 0.18 20.24 4.44
N VAL A 128 -0.93 20.78 4.91
CA VAL A 128 -2.18 20.79 4.14
C VAL A 128 -2.03 21.84 3.04
N SER A 129 -2.27 21.48 1.79
CA SER A 129 -2.29 22.45 0.71
C SER A 129 -3.30 23.55 0.98
N LYS A 130 -2.86 24.75 0.89
CA LYS A 130 -3.72 25.94 1.01
C LYS A 130 -4.69 26.05 -0.17
#